data_de3c1012f2b10a2d4628f5adc2bcad8c
#
_entry.id   de3c1012f2b10a2d4628f5adc2bcad8c
#
_cell.length_a   1.000
_cell.length_b   1.000
_cell.length_c   1.000
_cell.angle_alpha   90.00
_cell.angle_beta   90.00
_cell.angle_gamma   90.00
#
_symmetry.space_group_name_H-M   'P 1'
#
loop_
_entity.id
_entity.type
_entity.pdbx_description
1 polymer ?
#
loop_
_entity_poly.entity_id
_entity_poly.type
_entity_poly.pdbx_seq_one_letter_code
_entity_poly.pdbx_strand_id
1 'polypeptide(L)'
;YVIDRVIPNVLGGKQDFSIIDVFRQRNLFNGPLWFLICLAEVEALLYVVWKCIRTNMMKCAFISSLAILGFLLASYKIFIPMWLDTAMVASLFFYFGILISETNFLIKGTKSLYLVLGAVICYLIYIFFPVKISMSVNYYSNTYLTVVSGMAIVVFILLVCKLVNQILVINWIGRNSLVLLCTH
;
A
#
# COMPACT_ATOMS: atom_id res chain seq x y z
N TYR A 1 -0.89 -23.69 -0.98
CA TYR A 1 -1.97 -22.87 -0.38
C TYR A 1 -3.31 -23.05 -1.13
N VAL A 2 -3.31 -22.99 -2.46
CA VAL A 2 -4.50 -23.29 -3.28
C VAL A 2 -4.77 -24.80 -3.22
N ILE A 3 -3.75 -25.62 -3.32
CA ILE A 3 -3.83 -27.06 -3.29
C ILE A 3 -4.32 -27.56 -1.92
N ASP A 4 -3.84 -26.99 -0.82
CA ASP A 4 -4.21 -27.42 0.54
C ASP A 4 -5.65 -27.07 0.95
N ARG A 5 -6.28 -26.06 0.29
CA ARG A 5 -7.66 -25.65 0.60
C ARG A 5 -8.70 -26.08 -0.44
N VAL A 6 -8.34 -26.13 -1.71
CA VAL A 6 -9.28 -26.52 -2.77
C VAL A 6 -9.47 -28.03 -2.82
N ILE A 7 -8.42 -28.82 -2.65
CA ILE A 7 -8.50 -30.29 -2.71
C ILE A 7 -9.39 -30.89 -1.61
N PRO A 8 -9.30 -30.49 -0.32
CA PRO A 8 -10.22 -30.99 0.70
C PRO A 8 -11.69 -30.66 0.44
N ASN A 9 -11.97 -29.49 -0.14
CA ASN A 9 -13.33 -29.08 -0.48
C ASN A 9 -13.90 -29.84 -1.69
N VAL A 10 -13.07 -30.21 -2.65
CA VAL A 10 -13.45 -31.02 -3.81
C VAL A 10 -13.63 -32.49 -3.43
N LEU A 11 -12.92 -32.98 -2.40
CA LEU A 11 -12.96 -34.37 -1.94
C LEU A 11 -13.94 -34.64 -0.78
N GLY A 12 -14.85 -33.72 -0.43
CA GLY A 12 -15.97 -34.01 0.47
C GLY A 12 -15.98 -33.30 1.82
N GLY A 13 -15.18 -32.26 2.01
CA GLY A 13 -15.37 -31.33 3.12
C GLY A 13 -16.55 -30.40 2.84
N LYS A 14 -17.67 -30.58 3.56
CA LYS A 14 -18.84 -29.71 3.53
C LYS A 14 -18.49 -28.30 4.04
N GLN A 15 -17.91 -27.48 3.20
CA GLN A 15 -18.02 -26.02 3.31
C GLN A 15 -18.72 -25.57 2.04
N ASP A 16 -19.98 -25.17 2.18
CA ASP A 16 -20.74 -24.51 1.13
C ASP A 16 -19.97 -23.26 0.70
N PHE A 17 -19.26 -23.35 -0.40
CA PHE A 17 -18.44 -22.29 -0.94
C PHE A 17 -19.34 -21.30 -1.64
N SER A 18 -19.79 -20.28 -0.92
CA SER A 18 -20.52 -19.18 -1.53
C SER A 18 -19.55 -18.20 -2.18
N ILE A 19 -19.80 -17.83 -3.43
CA ILE A 19 -19.07 -16.73 -4.10
C ILE A 19 -19.13 -15.44 -3.25
N ILE A 20 -20.22 -15.25 -2.49
CA ILE A 20 -20.40 -14.14 -1.56
C ILE A 20 -19.37 -14.17 -0.43
N ASP A 21 -18.93 -15.37 0.01
CA ASP A 21 -17.91 -15.49 1.06
C ASP A 21 -16.52 -15.14 0.57
N VAL A 22 -16.24 -15.27 -0.74
CA VAL A 22 -14.99 -14.76 -1.35
C VAL A 22 -14.93 -13.24 -1.24
N PHE A 23 -16.04 -12.54 -1.46
CA PHE A 23 -16.13 -11.08 -1.33
C PHE A 23 -16.22 -10.62 0.13
N ARG A 24 -16.80 -11.42 1.02
CA ARG A 24 -16.91 -11.11 2.46
C ARG A 24 -15.67 -11.49 3.26
N GLN A 25 -15.05 -12.61 2.93
CA GLN A 25 -13.86 -13.07 3.65
C GLN A 25 -12.62 -12.44 3.04
N ARG A 26 -11.80 -11.83 3.90
CA ARG A 26 -10.48 -11.29 3.53
C ARG A 26 -9.44 -12.38 3.20
N ASN A 27 -9.86 -13.63 3.12
CA ASN A 27 -9.03 -14.78 2.78
C ASN A 27 -9.21 -15.12 1.30
N LEU A 28 -8.58 -14.36 0.42
CA LEU A 28 -8.42 -14.79 -0.97
C LEU A 28 -7.52 -16.03 -1.03
N PHE A 29 -7.77 -16.87 -2.02
CA PHE A 29 -7.02 -18.12 -2.27
C PHE A 29 -5.52 -17.90 -2.46
N ASN A 30 -5.12 -16.69 -2.89
CA ASN A 30 -3.73 -16.29 -3.04
C ASN A 30 -3.49 -15.04 -2.21
N GLY A 31 -2.62 -15.15 -1.20
CA GLY A 31 -2.30 -14.08 -0.27
C GLY A 31 -1.99 -12.70 -0.91
N PRO A 32 -1.22 -12.61 -1.98
CA PRO A 32 -0.88 -11.34 -2.63
C PRO A 32 -2.01 -10.69 -3.43
N LEU A 33 -3.06 -11.43 -3.84
CA LEU A 33 -4.12 -10.89 -4.71
C LEU A 33 -4.94 -9.76 -4.07
N TRP A 34 -5.05 -9.72 -2.73
CA TRP A 34 -5.71 -8.62 -2.04
C TRP A 34 -5.09 -7.26 -2.40
N PHE A 35 -3.76 -7.24 -2.60
CA PHE A 35 -3.05 -6.02 -2.94
C PHE A 35 -3.47 -5.47 -4.31
N LEU A 36 -3.69 -6.33 -5.30
CA LEU A 36 -4.13 -5.91 -6.64
C LEU A 36 -5.53 -5.31 -6.62
N ILE A 37 -6.44 -5.89 -5.83
CA ILE A 37 -7.80 -5.36 -5.65
C ILE A 37 -7.72 -4.01 -4.96
N CYS A 38 -6.99 -3.92 -3.85
CA CYS A 38 -6.77 -2.67 -3.12
C CYS A 38 -6.15 -1.59 -4.01
N LEU A 39 -5.17 -1.94 -4.86
CA LEU A 39 -4.54 -1.01 -5.80
C LEU A 39 -5.56 -0.49 -6.83
N ALA A 40 -6.38 -1.36 -7.41
CA ALA A 40 -7.43 -0.96 -8.36
C ALA A 40 -8.44 -0.01 -7.71
N GLU A 41 -8.82 -0.27 -6.46
CA GLU A 41 -9.71 0.62 -5.69
C GLU A 41 -9.06 1.99 -5.42
N VAL A 42 -7.79 2.01 -5.03
CA VAL A 42 -7.03 3.26 -4.84
C VAL A 42 -6.98 4.07 -6.13
N GLU A 43 -6.70 3.44 -7.26
CA GLU A 43 -6.67 4.11 -8.56
C GLU A 43 -8.06 4.68 -8.92
N ALA A 44 -9.13 3.91 -8.72
CA ALA A 44 -10.49 4.36 -8.94
C ALA A 44 -10.86 5.56 -8.05
N LEU A 45 -10.54 5.50 -6.76
CA LEU A 45 -10.76 6.60 -5.81
C LEU A 45 -10.00 7.86 -6.24
N LEU A 46 -8.73 7.73 -6.58
CA LEU A 46 -7.92 8.86 -7.02
C LEU A 46 -8.44 9.43 -8.34
N TYR A 47 -8.83 8.60 -9.30
CA TYR A 47 -9.43 9.05 -10.55
C TYR A 47 -10.66 9.92 -10.30
N VAL A 48 -11.58 9.49 -9.41
CA VAL A 48 -12.76 10.26 -9.03
C VAL A 48 -12.36 11.59 -8.39
N VAL A 49 -11.40 11.59 -7.46
CA VAL A 49 -10.88 12.79 -6.81
C VAL A 49 -10.32 13.76 -7.83
N TRP A 50 -9.51 13.29 -8.79
CA TRP A 50 -8.94 14.15 -9.83
C TRP A 50 -9.98 14.74 -10.77
N LYS A 51 -11.02 14.00 -11.06
CA LYS A 51 -12.12 14.46 -11.92
C LYS A 51 -13.04 15.46 -11.23
N CYS A 52 -13.33 15.25 -9.94
CA CYS A 52 -14.32 16.04 -9.20
C CYS A 52 -13.69 17.27 -8.51
N ILE A 53 -12.42 17.20 -8.11
CA ILE A 53 -11.77 18.22 -7.29
C ILE A 53 -10.65 18.90 -8.10
N ARG A 54 -10.77 20.22 -8.28
CA ARG A 54 -9.80 20.99 -9.08
C ARG A 54 -8.57 21.43 -8.28
N THR A 55 -8.75 21.84 -7.03
CA THR A 55 -7.68 22.43 -6.22
C THR A 55 -6.89 21.38 -5.46
N ASN A 56 -5.56 21.50 -5.46
CA ASN A 56 -4.67 20.53 -4.78
C ASN A 56 -4.91 20.49 -3.26
N MET A 57 -5.24 21.65 -2.64
CA MET A 57 -5.57 21.68 -1.21
C MET A 57 -6.82 20.86 -0.88
N MET A 58 -7.87 20.96 -1.71
CA MET A 58 -9.10 20.18 -1.50
C MET A 58 -8.85 18.68 -1.75
N LYS A 59 -8.03 18.30 -2.73
CA LYS A 59 -7.61 16.90 -2.94
C LYS A 59 -6.92 16.36 -1.71
N CYS A 60 -5.94 17.10 -1.19
CA CYS A 60 -5.21 16.72 0.03
C CYS A 60 -6.16 16.56 1.21
N ALA A 61 -7.04 17.53 1.45
CA ALA A 61 -8.01 17.48 2.55
C ALA A 61 -8.97 16.29 2.40
N PHE A 62 -9.48 16.04 1.20
CA PHE A 62 -10.39 14.93 0.94
C PHE A 62 -9.71 13.57 1.14
N ILE A 63 -8.50 13.37 0.59
CA ILE A 63 -7.76 12.12 0.74
C ILE A 63 -7.37 11.90 2.21
N SER A 64 -6.96 12.96 2.92
CA SER A 64 -6.67 12.87 4.35
C SER A 64 -7.92 12.50 5.17
N SER A 65 -9.09 13.05 4.85
CA SER A 65 -10.35 12.70 5.52
C SER A 65 -10.74 11.24 5.24
N LEU A 66 -10.51 10.76 4.03
CA LEU A 66 -10.74 9.38 3.64
C LEU A 66 -9.82 8.42 4.43
N ALA A 67 -8.54 8.77 4.56
CA ALA A 67 -7.59 7.99 5.34
C ALA A 67 -7.95 7.96 6.83
N ILE A 68 -8.38 9.09 7.41
CA ILE A 68 -8.86 9.15 8.79
C ILE A 68 -10.05 8.22 8.97
N LEU A 69 -11.01 8.23 8.04
CA LEU A 69 -12.15 7.31 8.05
C LEU A 69 -11.69 5.85 8.02
N GLY A 70 -10.74 5.50 7.15
CA GLY A 70 -10.16 4.15 7.09
C GLY A 70 -9.50 3.73 8.40
N PHE A 71 -8.75 4.62 9.05
CA PHE A 71 -8.17 4.35 10.37
C PHE A 71 -9.23 4.20 11.48
N LEU A 72 -10.31 4.98 11.45
CA LEU A 72 -11.42 4.84 12.38
C LEU A 72 -12.11 3.48 12.20
N LEU A 73 -12.39 3.08 10.97
CA LEU A 73 -12.95 1.76 10.66
C LEU A 73 -12.06 0.64 11.19
N ALA A 74 -10.74 0.75 11.01
CA ALA A 74 -9.77 -0.20 11.55
C ALA A 74 -9.81 -0.27 13.09
N SER A 75 -9.90 0.88 13.76
CA SER A 75 -9.97 0.98 15.23
C SER A 75 -11.23 0.34 15.80
N TYR A 76 -12.36 0.49 15.12
CA TYR A 76 -13.63 -0.13 15.49
C TYR A 76 -13.77 -1.57 14.98
N LYS A 77 -12.77 -2.11 14.27
CA LYS A 77 -12.80 -3.44 13.66
C LYS A 77 -13.97 -3.63 12.68
N ILE A 78 -14.41 -2.54 12.06
CA ILE A 78 -15.44 -2.57 11.02
C ILE A 78 -14.75 -2.85 9.69
N PHE A 79 -15.11 -3.96 9.07
CA PHE A 79 -14.52 -4.39 7.82
C PHE A 79 -15.49 -4.15 6.67
N ILE A 80 -15.02 -3.44 5.65
CA ILE A 80 -15.77 -3.25 4.40
C ILE A 80 -15.34 -4.34 3.40
N PRO A 81 -16.29 -4.92 2.64
CA PRO A 81 -15.96 -5.86 1.58
C PRO A 81 -14.94 -5.29 0.59
N MET A 82 -14.19 -6.18 -0.06
CA MET A 82 -13.21 -5.85 -1.11
C MET A 82 -12.03 -4.97 -0.65
N TRP A 83 -11.70 -4.92 0.64
CA TRP A 83 -10.60 -4.09 1.21
C TRP A 83 -10.73 -2.57 1.03
N LEU A 84 -11.92 -2.07 0.76
CA LEU A 84 -12.16 -0.64 0.55
C LEU A 84 -11.70 0.21 1.76
N ASP A 85 -11.86 -0.28 2.98
CA ASP A 85 -11.33 0.33 4.21
C ASP A 85 -9.80 0.44 4.21
N THR A 86 -9.10 -0.58 3.71
CA THR A 86 -7.64 -0.56 3.51
C THR A 86 -7.25 0.37 2.36
N ALA A 87 -8.02 0.39 1.27
CA ALA A 87 -7.78 1.27 0.13
C ALA A 87 -7.91 2.75 0.52
N MET A 88 -8.82 3.10 1.44
CA MET A 88 -8.93 4.45 2.00
C MET A 88 -7.63 4.88 2.70
N VAL A 89 -7.01 4.00 3.49
CA VAL A 89 -5.72 4.29 4.13
C VAL A 89 -4.59 4.32 3.11
N ALA A 90 -4.57 3.34 2.18
CA ALA A 90 -3.55 3.25 1.15
C ALA A 90 -3.55 4.46 0.21
N SER A 91 -4.72 5.07 -0.04
CA SER A 91 -4.84 6.27 -0.89
C SER A 91 -3.98 7.44 -0.40
N LEU A 92 -3.77 7.59 0.91
CA LEU A 92 -2.90 8.61 1.49
C LEU A 92 -1.44 8.40 1.07
N PHE A 93 -0.94 7.17 1.17
CA PHE A 93 0.43 6.86 0.79
C PHE A 93 0.65 6.98 -0.72
N PHE A 94 -0.35 6.58 -1.50
CA PHE A 94 -0.32 6.71 -2.95
C PHE A 94 -0.31 8.18 -3.39
N TYR A 95 -1.15 9.01 -2.79
CA TYR A 95 -1.17 10.45 -3.03
C TYR A 95 0.15 11.13 -2.65
N PHE A 96 0.73 10.73 -1.53
CA PHE A 96 2.06 11.20 -1.12
C PHE A 96 3.14 10.85 -2.18
N GLY A 97 3.08 9.65 -2.75
CA GLY A 97 3.95 9.27 -3.87
C GLY A 97 3.77 10.15 -5.10
N ILE A 98 2.53 10.52 -5.44
CA ILE A 98 2.23 11.45 -6.55
C ILE A 98 2.85 12.84 -6.26
N LEU A 99 2.67 13.37 -5.06
CA LEU A 99 3.26 14.66 -4.67
C LEU A 99 4.78 14.65 -4.79
N ILE A 100 5.45 13.58 -4.36
CA ILE A 100 6.91 13.44 -4.54
C ILE A 100 7.27 13.44 -6.02
N SER A 101 6.51 12.73 -6.85
CA SER A 101 6.74 12.66 -8.30
C SER A 101 6.60 14.05 -8.96
N GLU A 102 5.60 14.83 -8.59
CA GLU A 102 5.38 16.20 -9.10
C GLU A 102 6.51 17.16 -8.75
N THR A 103 7.22 16.94 -7.64
CA THR A 103 8.38 17.79 -7.25
C THR A 103 9.61 17.61 -8.14
N ASN A 104 9.58 16.64 -9.08
CA ASN A 104 10.73 16.23 -9.88
C ASN A 104 11.97 15.86 -9.03
N PHE A 105 11.75 15.49 -7.76
CA PHE A 105 12.80 15.19 -6.81
C PHE A 105 13.72 14.06 -7.30
N LEU A 106 13.14 13.06 -7.98
CA LEU A 106 13.87 11.93 -8.52
C LEU A 106 14.75 12.32 -9.74
N ILE A 107 14.35 13.36 -10.49
CA ILE A 107 15.01 13.80 -11.72
C ILE A 107 16.11 14.81 -11.41
N LYS A 108 15.89 15.68 -10.43
CA LYS A 108 16.88 16.70 -10.04
C LYS A 108 18.17 16.06 -9.55
N GLY A 109 19.31 16.53 -10.07
CA GLY A 109 20.65 16.12 -9.65
C GLY A 109 20.97 16.59 -8.23
N THR A 110 20.59 15.80 -7.22
CA THR A 110 20.98 16.03 -5.83
C THR A 110 22.33 15.39 -5.57
N LYS A 111 23.20 16.07 -4.81
CA LYS A 111 24.49 15.48 -4.41
C LYS A 111 24.26 14.18 -3.64
N SER A 112 25.01 13.14 -3.97
CA SER A 112 24.90 11.79 -3.38
C SER A 112 24.91 11.82 -1.84
N LEU A 113 25.68 12.73 -1.24
CA LEU A 113 25.76 12.89 0.21
C LEU A 113 24.39 13.20 0.85
N TYR A 114 23.60 14.10 0.26
CA TYR A 114 22.26 14.44 0.78
C TYR A 114 21.27 13.28 0.64
N LEU A 115 21.43 12.46 -0.39
CA LEU A 115 20.60 11.26 -0.56
C LEU A 115 20.93 10.24 0.54
N VAL A 116 22.20 10.00 0.81
CA VAL A 116 22.63 9.09 1.88
C VAL A 116 22.18 9.58 3.25
N LEU A 117 22.40 10.86 3.56
CA LEU A 117 21.94 11.44 4.84
C LEU A 117 20.43 11.34 5.01
N GLY A 118 19.66 11.67 3.97
CA GLY A 118 18.21 11.53 3.98
C GLY A 118 17.76 10.09 4.19
N ALA A 119 18.38 9.12 3.51
CA ALA A 119 18.09 7.71 3.69
C ALA A 119 18.38 7.23 5.12
N VAL A 120 19.51 7.64 5.69
CA VAL A 120 19.86 7.30 7.08
C VAL A 120 18.85 7.89 8.07
N ILE A 121 18.44 9.14 7.90
CA ILE A 121 17.45 9.78 8.78
C ILE A 121 16.10 9.03 8.69
N CYS A 122 15.62 8.74 7.49
CA CYS A 122 14.38 7.99 7.31
C CYS A 122 14.44 6.58 7.92
N TYR A 123 15.57 5.90 7.80
CA TYR A 123 15.81 4.60 8.39
C TYR A 123 15.83 4.65 9.93
N LEU A 124 16.47 5.67 10.50
CA LEU A 124 16.46 5.89 11.95
C LEU A 124 15.05 6.14 12.47
N ILE A 125 14.25 6.96 11.79
CA ILE A 125 12.85 7.18 12.16
C ILE A 125 12.09 5.85 12.20
N TYR A 126 12.28 4.99 11.21
CA TYR A 126 11.64 3.67 11.18
C TYR A 126 12.08 2.77 12.34
N ILE A 127 13.36 2.78 12.72
CA ILE A 127 13.88 1.97 13.85
C ILE A 127 13.36 2.49 15.20
N PHE A 128 13.40 3.81 15.41
CA PHE A 128 13.00 4.41 16.69
C PHE A 128 11.49 4.36 16.92
N PHE A 129 10.69 4.27 15.83
CA PHE A 129 9.24 4.18 15.90
C PHE A 129 8.73 2.89 15.25
N PRO A 130 9.05 1.71 15.84
CA PRO A 130 8.61 0.44 15.29
C PRO A 130 7.09 0.32 15.38
N VAL A 131 6.43 0.14 14.24
CA VAL A 131 4.98 0.02 14.15
C VAL A 131 4.61 -1.33 13.55
N LYS A 132 3.69 -2.03 14.19
CA LYS A 132 3.09 -3.23 13.60
C LYS A 132 1.97 -2.80 12.66
N ILE A 133 2.19 -3.02 11.37
CA ILE A 133 1.24 -2.70 10.30
C ILE A 133 0.90 -3.99 9.56
N SER A 134 -0.38 -4.25 9.41
CA SER A 134 -0.88 -5.33 8.56
C SER A 134 -2.06 -4.81 7.73
N MET A 135 -1.74 -4.31 6.53
CA MET A 135 -2.75 -3.75 5.63
C MET A 135 -3.78 -4.78 5.16
N SER A 136 -3.37 -6.06 5.00
CA SER A 136 -4.28 -7.13 4.57
C SER A 136 -5.44 -7.37 5.52
N VAL A 137 -5.24 -7.12 6.82
CA VAL A 137 -6.27 -7.26 7.86
C VAL A 137 -6.66 -5.91 8.49
N ASN A 138 -6.25 -4.81 7.88
CA ASN A 138 -6.52 -3.44 8.32
C ASN A 138 -6.18 -3.21 9.81
N TYR A 139 -4.97 -3.64 10.21
CA TYR A 139 -4.48 -3.53 11.58
C TYR A 139 -3.32 -2.54 11.68
N TYR A 140 -3.46 -1.55 12.55
CA TYR A 140 -2.47 -0.50 12.80
C TYR A 140 -2.32 -0.33 14.32
N SER A 141 -1.11 -0.55 14.85
CA SER A 141 -0.87 -0.44 16.30
C SER A 141 -1.02 0.99 16.82
N ASN A 142 -0.64 1.98 16.02
CA ASN A 142 -0.80 3.40 16.32
C ASN A 142 -0.93 4.18 15.01
N THR A 143 -2.03 4.89 14.82
CA THR A 143 -2.36 5.60 13.58
C THR A 143 -1.31 6.64 13.19
N TYR A 144 -0.91 7.50 14.13
CA TYR A 144 0.07 8.58 13.85
C TYR A 144 1.44 8.01 13.49
N LEU A 145 1.91 7.06 14.28
CA LEU A 145 3.20 6.43 14.03
C LEU A 145 3.18 5.61 12.74
N THR A 146 2.06 5.01 12.38
CA THR A 146 1.87 4.31 11.10
C THR A 146 2.08 5.24 9.92
N VAL A 147 1.49 6.44 9.95
CA VAL A 147 1.64 7.41 8.86
C VAL A 147 3.08 7.89 8.76
N VAL A 148 3.70 8.28 9.90
CA VAL A 148 5.07 8.80 9.91
C VAL A 148 6.07 7.73 9.47
N SER A 149 6.03 6.54 10.05
CA SER A 149 6.96 5.45 9.69
C SER A 149 6.73 4.92 8.28
N GLY A 150 5.46 4.85 7.84
CA GLY A 150 5.13 4.45 6.48
C GLY A 150 5.63 5.45 5.44
N MET A 151 5.47 6.75 5.66
CA MET A 151 6.03 7.78 4.77
C MET A 151 7.56 7.76 4.80
N ALA A 152 8.17 7.60 5.97
CA ALA A 152 9.63 7.52 6.09
C ALA A 152 10.21 6.33 5.31
N ILE A 153 9.60 5.14 5.40
CA ILE A 153 10.08 3.97 4.66
C ILE A 153 9.91 4.13 3.14
N VAL A 154 8.82 4.75 2.67
CA VAL A 154 8.62 5.05 1.25
C VAL A 154 9.72 5.99 0.75
N VAL A 155 9.99 7.08 1.46
CA VAL A 155 11.07 8.02 1.11
C VAL A 155 12.43 7.32 1.15
N PHE A 156 12.70 6.50 2.17
CA PHE A 156 13.92 5.70 2.27
C PHE A 156 14.13 4.84 1.02
N ILE A 157 13.12 4.06 0.63
CA ILE A 157 13.19 3.20 -0.55
C ILE A 157 13.44 4.02 -1.82
N LEU A 158 12.75 5.16 -2.00
CA LEU A 158 12.96 6.05 -3.15
C LEU A 158 14.39 6.60 -3.20
N LEU A 159 14.95 7.00 -2.06
CA LEU A 159 16.33 7.48 -1.97
C LEU A 159 17.34 6.37 -2.30
N VAL A 160 17.13 5.18 -1.77
CA VAL A 160 17.96 4.00 -2.08
C VAL A 160 17.86 3.65 -3.57
N CYS A 161 16.66 3.61 -4.14
CA CYS A 161 16.47 3.39 -5.58
C CYS A 161 17.20 4.43 -6.43
N LYS A 162 17.20 5.71 -6.01
CA LYS A 162 17.93 6.76 -6.69
C LYS A 162 19.45 6.58 -6.62
N LEU A 163 19.99 6.08 -5.52
CA LEU A 163 21.42 5.76 -5.35
C LEU A 163 21.84 4.56 -6.22
N VAL A 164 20.95 3.58 -6.36
CA VAL A 164 21.20 2.27 -7.00
C VAL A 164 20.79 2.27 -8.49
N ASN A 165 20.42 3.39 -9.05
CA ASN A 165 19.73 3.59 -10.35
C ASN A 165 20.37 2.90 -11.58
N GLN A 166 21.50 2.20 -11.48
CA GLN A 166 22.21 1.60 -12.64
C GLN A 166 22.34 0.07 -12.59
N ILE A 167 21.71 -0.59 -11.62
CA ILE A 167 21.81 -2.04 -11.53
C ILE A 167 20.73 -2.69 -12.41
N LEU A 168 21.16 -3.27 -13.54
CA LEU A 168 20.28 -3.92 -14.54
C LEU A 168 19.34 -4.97 -13.93
N VAL A 169 19.82 -5.75 -12.96
CA VAL A 169 19.02 -6.79 -12.28
C VAL A 169 17.86 -6.19 -11.50
N ILE A 170 18.08 -5.10 -10.77
CA ILE A 170 17.03 -4.43 -9.98
C ILE A 170 15.99 -3.81 -10.91
N ASN A 171 16.42 -3.21 -12.01
CA ASN A 171 15.51 -2.67 -13.02
C ASN A 171 14.66 -3.77 -13.69
N TRP A 172 15.24 -4.94 -13.94
CA TRP A 172 14.51 -6.09 -14.48
C TRP A 172 13.47 -6.61 -13.48
N ILE A 173 13.84 -6.79 -12.21
CA ILE A 173 12.92 -7.19 -11.13
C ILE A 173 11.79 -6.17 -10.99
N GLY A 174 12.10 -4.88 -11.00
CA GLY A 174 11.09 -3.83 -10.90
C GLY A 174 10.06 -3.86 -12.04
N ARG A 175 10.51 -4.08 -13.27
CA ARG A 175 9.62 -4.20 -14.44
C ARG A 175 8.74 -5.45 -14.41
N ASN A 176 9.22 -6.53 -13.81
CA ASN A 176 8.52 -7.81 -13.73
C ASN A 176 7.91 -8.08 -12.35
N SER A 177 7.90 -7.09 -11.45
CA SER A 177 7.47 -7.28 -10.06
C SER A 177 6.03 -7.77 -9.95
N LEU A 178 5.14 -7.34 -10.84
CA LEU A 178 3.74 -7.76 -10.85
C LEU A 178 3.60 -9.25 -11.22
N VAL A 179 4.38 -9.72 -12.19
CA VAL A 179 4.41 -11.14 -12.56
C VAL A 179 4.96 -11.98 -11.40
N LEU A 180 6.06 -11.53 -10.77
CA LEU A 180 6.63 -12.19 -9.60
C LEU A 180 5.64 -12.25 -8.43
N LEU A 181 4.87 -11.18 -8.21
CA LEU A 181 3.83 -11.15 -7.17
C LEU A 181 2.71 -12.16 -7.44
N CYS A 182 2.28 -12.32 -8.70
CA CYS A 182 1.20 -13.24 -9.07
C CYS A 182 1.63 -14.70 -9.08
N THR A 183 2.93 -14.99 -9.26
CA THR A 183 3.46 -16.37 -9.32
C THR A 183 3.93 -16.92 -7.97
N HIS A 184 4.01 -16.08 -6.94
CA HIS A 184 4.42 -16.45 -5.59
C HIS A 184 3.19 -16.76 -4.73
#